data_6e3fda8b556f47aac0745dfa600eceb1
#
_entry.id   6e3fda8b556f47aac0745dfa600eceb1
#
_cell.length_a   1.000
_cell.length_b   1.000
_cell.length_c   1.000
_cell.angle_alpha   90.00
_cell.angle_beta   90.00
_cell.angle_gamma   90.00
#
_symmetry.space_group_name_H-M   'P 1'
#
loop_
_entity.id
_entity.type
_entity.pdbx_description
1 polymer ?
#
loop_
_entity_poly.entity_id
_entity_poly.type
_entity_poly.pdbx_seq_one_letter_code
_entity_poly.pdbx_strand_id
1 'polypeptide(L)'
;SDALLPARLCILIALVIVFFIVPVVTRGRTPAQALLHLRIVRTGARCASWYHYLARYGLLFVFIWIPWGLFNLLTEVGGGSIGSEAGTLATFASQNTEACIAVLAVSTVAWVVSLIVRGVRAASGRMPFVMLNGMLSRTRIMTESGLAAERARLSALSVDDVRKLEQLIAEDGISLASLMRCAGEAVADEVRTWAGGPVRVCVLTGSGNNGGDGWVCAESLARSGYPVTLITPKTAEELTSEPARTEACSSLKRTLEGEFPLTIAVAPEADDAARALDEAEVVVDAILGTGFTGSSLREPYATWISLANLRRFKGPRGKGRGAHRARTGKPSKRASGTTLRDRRKDAPFAVAVDVPSGYSAQAATWADPCFCADVTVTMLAMKPGLIASGAERFCGQVKLAELVDTAPYREKLG
;
A
#
# COMPACT_ATOMS: atom_id res chain seq x y z
N SER A 1 -52.81 -7.90 -22.39
CA SER A 1 -51.61 -7.06 -22.66
C SER A 1 -51.46 -5.93 -21.65
N ASP A 2 -52.51 -5.40 -21.05
CA ASP A 2 -52.49 -4.24 -20.17
C ASP A 2 -51.85 -4.49 -18.78
N ALA A 3 -51.83 -5.75 -18.30
CA ALA A 3 -51.21 -6.11 -17.04
C ALA A 3 -49.66 -6.10 -17.06
N LEU A 4 -49.05 -6.15 -18.24
CA LEU A 4 -47.57 -6.16 -18.38
C LEU A 4 -46.95 -4.76 -18.40
N LEU A 5 -47.72 -3.73 -18.75
CA LEU A 5 -47.22 -2.35 -18.81
C LEU A 5 -46.80 -1.80 -17.43
N PRO A 6 -47.60 -1.98 -16.35
CA PRO A 6 -47.20 -1.56 -15.03
C PRO A 6 -45.95 -2.29 -14.53
N ALA A 7 -45.81 -3.59 -14.80
CA ALA A 7 -44.66 -4.37 -14.43
C ALA A 7 -43.38 -3.90 -15.15
N ARG A 8 -43.47 -3.62 -16.45
CA ARG A 8 -42.32 -3.07 -17.23
C ARG A 8 -41.94 -1.69 -16.75
N LEU A 9 -42.86 -0.83 -16.38
CA LEU A 9 -42.59 0.50 -15.81
C LEU A 9 -41.95 0.39 -14.43
N CYS A 10 -42.41 -0.51 -13.57
CA CYS A 10 -41.79 -0.76 -12.28
C CYS A 10 -40.32 -1.25 -12.40
N ILE A 11 -40.04 -2.14 -13.36
CA ILE A 11 -38.67 -2.62 -13.64
C ILE A 11 -37.82 -1.47 -14.13
N LEU A 12 -38.32 -0.63 -15.04
CA LEU A 12 -37.55 0.53 -15.52
C LEU A 12 -37.22 1.52 -14.39
N ILE A 13 -38.20 1.83 -13.55
CA ILE A 13 -38.02 2.70 -12.38
C ILE A 13 -36.98 2.09 -11.43
N ALA A 14 -37.06 0.79 -11.13
CA ALA A 14 -36.08 0.11 -10.28
C ALA A 14 -34.67 0.16 -10.87
N LEU A 15 -34.51 -0.02 -12.18
CA LEU A 15 -33.23 0.10 -12.86
C LEU A 15 -32.66 1.52 -12.79
N VAL A 16 -33.48 2.54 -13.00
CA VAL A 16 -33.06 3.95 -12.84
C VAL A 16 -32.61 4.21 -11.41
N ILE A 17 -33.36 3.74 -10.42
CA ILE A 17 -32.97 3.89 -9.01
C ILE A 17 -31.62 3.20 -8.76
N VAL A 18 -31.45 1.94 -9.11
CA VAL A 18 -30.24 1.14 -8.83
C VAL A 18 -29.01 1.66 -9.57
N PHE A 19 -29.13 2.06 -10.82
CA PHE A 19 -27.98 2.43 -11.64
C PHE A 19 -27.66 3.93 -11.66
N PHE A 20 -28.62 4.80 -11.34
CA PHE A 20 -28.39 6.25 -11.35
C PHE A 20 -28.52 6.89 -9.96
N ILE A 21 -29.60 6.63 -9.23
CA ILE A 21 -29.85 7.28 -7.95
C ILE A 21 -28.94 6.72 -6.87
N VAL A 22 -28.91 5.40 -6.70
CA VAL A 22 -28.10 4.75 -5.66
C VAL A 22 -26.62 5.11 -5.78
N PRO A 23 -25.93 5.03 -6.94
CA PRO A 23 -24.53 5.42 -7.06
C PRO A 23 -24.26 6.88 -6.72
N VAL A 24 -25.18 7.78 -7.01
CA VAL A 24 -25.04 9.20 -6.62
C VAL A 24 -25.11 9.36 -5.11
N VAL A 25 -26.12 8.76 -4.46
CA VAL A 25 -26.32 8.84 -3.01
C VAL A 25 -25.20 8.13 -2.24
N THR A 26 -24.77 6.97 -2.69
CA THR A 26 -23.72 6.15 -2.06
C THR A 26 -22.30 6.55 -2.47
N ARG A 27 -22.14 7.68 -3.15
CA ARG A 27 -20.82 8.17 -3.62
C ARG A 27 -20.06 7.13 -4.45
N GLY A 28 -20.75 6.48 -5.37
CA GLY A 28 -20.12 5.61 -6.37
C GLY A 28 -20.26 4.11 -6.16
N ARG A 29 -21.26 3.66 -5.41
CA ARG A 29 -21.52 2.23 -5.21
C ARG A 29 -22.94 1.85 -5.65
N THR A 30 -23.06 0.82 -6.48
CA THR A 30 -24.29 0.05 -6.56
C THR A 30 -24.37 -0.96 -5.41
N PRO A 31 -25.52 -1.54 -5.08
CA PRO A 31 -25.63 -2.58 -4.05
C PRO A 31 -24.65 -3.74 -4.26
N ALA A 32 -24.51 -4.22 -5.49
CA ALA A 32 -23.56 -5.28 -5.83
C ALA A 32 -22.09 -4.84 -5.66
N GLN A 33 -21.77 -3.59 -5.99
CA GLN A 33 -20.42 -3.05 -5.79
C GLN A 33 -20.11 -2.83 -4.31
N ALA A 34 -21.11 -2.47 -3.49
CA ALA A 34 -20.95 -2.37 -2.03
C ALA A 34 -20.62 -3.74 -1.41
N LEU A 35 -21.32 -4.80 -1.84
CA LEU A 35 -21.07 -6.17 -1.41
C LEU A 35 -19.65 -6.66 -1.79
N LEU A 36 -19.13 -6.23 -2.94
CA LEU A 36 -17.81 -6.61 -3.44
C LEU A 36 -16.70 -5.61 -3.04
N HIS A 37 -16.97 -4.67 -2.15
CA HIS A 37 -16.05 -3.60 -1.75
C HIS A 37 -15.44 -2.82 -2.93
N LEU A 38 -16.25 -2.60 -3.97
CA LEU A 38 -15.86 -1.89 -5.19
C LEU A 38 -16.37 -0.44 -5.16
N ARG A 39 -15.58 0.48 -5.71
CA ARG A 39 -15.98 1.89 -5.93
C ARG A 39 -15.71 2.34 -7.36
N ILE A 40 -16.60 3.21 -7.86
CA ILE A 40 -16.36 3.97 -9.07
C ILE A 40 -15.60 5.24 -8.70
N VAL A 41 -14.42 5.40 -9.28
CA VAL A 41 -13.54 6.55 -9.06
C VAL A 41 -13.19 7.22 -10.38
N ARG A 42 -12.91 8.52 -10.33
CA ARG A 42 -12.38 9.28 -11.45
C ARG A 42 -10.89 8.96 -11.63
N THR A 43 -10.35 9.20 -12.83
CA THR A 43 -8.91 9.19 -13.09
C THR A 43 -8.20 10.07 -12.07
N GLY A 44 -7.13 9.57 -11.43
CA GLY A 44 -6.45 10.27 -10.33
C GLY A 44 -7.02 9.97 -8.94
N ALA A 45 -7.74 8.84 -8.77
CA ALA A 45 -8.29 8.34 -7.50
C ALA A 45 -9.25 9.31 -6.76
N ARG A 46 -9.73 10.36 -7.45
CA ARG A 46 -10.71 11.31 -6.91
C ARG A 46 -12.10 10.70 -6.90
N CYS A 47 -12.97 11.18 -6.01
CA CYS A 47 -14.38 10.82 -6.02
C CYS A 47 -15.01 11.23 -7.35
N ALA A 48 -15.81 10.33 -7.95
CA ALA A 48 -16.56 10.66 -9.14
C ALA A 48 -17.77 11.54 -8.76
N SER A 49 -18.04 12.59 -9.56
CA SER A 49 -19.22 13.43 -9.41
C SER A 49 -20.44 12.78 -10.07
N TRP A 50 -21.66 13.22 -9.74
CA TRP A 50 -22.91 12.66 -10.26
C TRP A 50 -22.96 12.53 -11.79
N TYR A 51 -22.43 13.52 -12.52
CA TYR A 51 -22.38 13.48 -13.99
C TYR A 51 -21.44 12.41 -14.55
N HIS A 52 -20.43 11.98 -13.83
CA HIS A 52 -19.58 10.85 -14.24
C HIS A 52 -20.37 9.53 -14.13
N TYR A 53 -21.25 9.38 -13.14
CA TYR A 53 -22.14 8.23 -13.04
C TYR A 53 -23.17 8.24 -14.16
N LEU A 54 -23.76 9.41 -14.43
CA LEU A 54 -24.70 9.59 -15.54
C LEU A 54 -24.04 9.23 -16.88
N ALA A 55 -22.84 9.75 -17.15
CA ALA A 55 -22.09 9.42 -18.36
C ALA A 55 -21.78 7.92 -18.45
N ARG A 56 -21.34 7.30 -17.35
CA ARG A 56 -21.00 5.87 -17.33
C ARG A 56 -22.20 4.95 -17.59
N TYR A 57 -23.28 5.18 -16.87
CA TYR A 57 -24.47 4.33 -16.96
C TYR A 57 -25.38 4.75 -18.12
N GLY A 58 -25.41 6.03 -18.48
CA GLY A 58 -26.08 6.51 -19.68
C GLY A 58 -25.49 5.89 -20.94
N LEU A 59 -24.16 5.83 -21.05
CA LEU A 59 -23.48 5.13 -22.15
C LEU A 59 -23.82 3.62 -22.15
N LEU A 60 -23.87 2.99 -20.98
CA LEU A 60 -24.28 1.59 -20.86
C LEU A 60 -25.73 1.40 -21.33
N PHE A 61 -26.60 2.32 -20.97
CA PHE A 61 -28.00 2.31 -21.40
C PHE A 61 -28.12 2.42 -22.94
N VAL A 62 -27.37 3.35 -23.53
CA VAL A 62 -27.36 3.54 -25.00
C VAL A 62 -26.87 2.28 -25.72
N PHE A 63 -25.78 1.66 -25.24
CA PHE A 63 -25.16 0.52 -25.91
C PHE A 63 -25.83 -0.84 -25.65
N ILE A 64 -26.67 -0.96 -24.64
CA ILE A 64 -27.32 -2.24 -24.30
C ILE A 64 -28.84 -2.14 -24.46
N TRP A 65 -29.46 -1.14 -23.85
CA TRP A 65 -30.90 -1.07 -23.72
C TRP A 65 -31.61 -0.56 -25.02
N ILE A 66 -30.97 0.39 -25.71
CA ILE A 66 -31.56 0.85 -27.00
C ILE A 66 -31.50 -0.26 -28.05
N PRO A 67 -30.36 -0.95 -28.28
CA PRO A 67 -30.34 -2.10 -29.21
C PRO A 67 -31.32 -3.22 -28.82
N TRP A 68 -31.40 -3.53 -27.51
CA TRP A 68 -32.30 -4.56 -27.02
C TRP A 68 -33.78 -4.16 -27.19
N GLY A 69 -34.11 -2.90 -26.93
CA GLY A 69 -35.45 -2.35 -27.20
C GLY A 69 -35.82 -2.39 -28.67
N LEU A 70 -34.89 -2.00 -29.56
CA LEU A 70 -35.05 -2.07 -31.01
C LEU A 70 -35.19 -3.53 -31.50
N PHE A 71 -34.40 -4.45 -30.94
CA PHE A 71 -34.53 -5.87 -31.27
C PHE A 71 -35.93 -6.43 -30.91
N ASN A 72 -36.43 -6.14 -29.70
CA ASN A 72 -37.76 -6.56 -29.30
C ASN A 72 -38.87 -5.94 -30.21
N LEU A 73 -38.73 -4.64 -30.54
CA LEU A 73 -39.65 -3.97 -31.42
C LEU A 73 -39.68 -4.61 -32.83
N LEU A 74 -38.49 -4.92 -33.37
CA LEU A 74 -38.39 -5.59 -34.69
C LEU A 74 -38.98 -7.01 -34.67
N THR A 75 -38.84 -7.75 -33.57
CA THR A 75 -39.41 -9.10 -33.43
C THR A 75 -40.94 -9.06 -33.27
N GLU A 76 -41.46 -8.05 -32.57
CA GLU A 76 -42.93 -7.84 -32.47
C GLU A 76 -43.54 -7.45 -33.81
N VAL A 77 -42.86 -6.61 -34.60
CA VAL A 77 -43.32 -6.23 -35.96
C VAL A 77 -43.30 -7.43 -36.90
N GLY A 78 -42.25 -8.27 -36.83
CA GLY A 78 -42.15 -9.48 -37.69
C GLY A 78 -43.15 -10.59 -37.32
N GLY A 79 -43.70 -10.60 -36.10
CA GLY A 79 -44.66 -11.59 -35.61
C GLY A 79 -46.15 -11.32 -35.85
N GLY A 80 -46.52 -10.21 -36.47
CA GLY A 80 -47.89 -9.94 -36.94
C GLY A 80 -48.94 -9.62 -35.86
N SER A 81 -48.54 -9.31 -34.63
CA SER A 81 -49.46 -9.02 -33.51
C SER A 81 -49.24 -7.61 -32.95
N ILE A 82 -49.74 -6.59 -33.65
CA ILE A 82 -49.70 -5.21 -33.15
C ILE A 82 -51.11 -4.69 -32.96
N GLY A 83 -51.51 -4.47 -31.69
CA GLY A 83 -52.70 -3.70 -31.35
C GLY A 83 -52.50 -2.21 -31.68
N SER A 84 -53.61 -1.52 -31.96
CA SER A 84 -53.68 -0.19 -32.58
C SER A 84 -53.01 1.00 -31.89
N GLU A 85 -52.42 0.83 -30.72
CA GLU A 85 -51.77 1.93 -29.99
C GLU A 85 -50.21 1.90 -30.01
N ALA A 86 -49.61 0.79 -30.41
CA ALA A 86 -48.16 0.71 -30.67
C ALA A 86 -47.77 1.27 -32.05
N GLY A 87 -48.71 1.86 -32.77
CA GLY A 87 -48.64 2.18 -34.18
C GLY A 87 -47.52 3.10 -34.62
N THR A 88 -47.14 4.09 -33.82
CA THR A 88 -46.15 5.10 -34.25
C THR A 88 -44.70 4.58 -34.20
N LEU A 89 -44.29 3.89 -33.14
CA LEU A 89 -42.94 3.34 -33.02
C LEU A 89 -42.74 2.10 -33.89
N ALA A 90 -43.75 1.23 -33.99
CA ALA A 90 -43.72 0.07 -34.86
C ALA A 90 -43.71 0.46 -36.34
N THR A 91 -44.51 1.46 -36.72
CA THR A 91 -44.50 2.05 -38.07
C THR A 91 -43.16 2.70 -38.39
N PHE A 92 -42.59 3.44 -37.44
CA PHE A 92 -41.25 4.01 -37.58
C PHE A 92 -40.19 2.91 -37.76
N ALA A 93 -40.20 1.84 -36.96
CA ALA A 93 -39.25 0.73 -37.07
C ALA A 93 -39.42 -0.03 -38.40
N SER A 94 -40.63 -0.27 -38.87
CA SER A 94 -40.88 -0.92 -40.17
C SER A 94 -40.45 -0.06 -41.34
N GLN A 95 -40.67 1.25 -41.27
CA GLN A 95 -40.23 2.21 -42.32
C GLN A 95 -38.72 2.46 -42.30
N ASN A 96 -38.02 2.22 -41.17
CA ASN A 96 -36.60 2.47 -40.98
C ASN A 96 -35.82 1.20 -40.60
N THR A 97 -36.25 0.04 -41.09
CA THR A 97 -35.66 -1.26 -40.75
C THR A 97 -34.16 -1.30 -40.99
N GLU A 98 -33.65 -0.74 -42.07
CA GLU A 98 -32.22 -0.66 -42.36
C GLU A 98 -31.46 0.20 -41.33
N ALA A 99 -32.04 1.32 -40.92
CA ALA A 99 -31.43 2.18 -39.89
C ALA A 99 -31.42 1.48 -38.53
N CYS A 100 -32.47 0.75 -38.17
CA CYS A 100 -32.54 -0.03 -36.94
C CYS A 100 -31.52 -1.19 -36.94
N ILE A 101 -31.35 -1.89 -38.05
CA ILE A 101 -30.34 -2.93 -38.23
C ILE A 101 -28.95 -2.32 -38.16
N ALA A 102 -28.71 -1.15 -38.76
CA ALA A 102 -27.41 -0.45 -38.68
C ALA A 102 -27.08 -0.05 -37.24
N VAL A 103 -28.02 0.46 -36.45
CA VAL A 103 -27.80 0.79 -35.03
C VAL A 103 -27.49 -0.47 -34.21
N LEU A 104 -28.20 -1.57 -34.43
CA LEU A 104 -27.92 -2.86 -33.80
C LEU A 104 -26.54 -3.37 -34.15
N ALA A 105 -26.15 -3.31 -35.43
CA ALA A 105 -24.84 -3.75 -35.89
C ALA A 105 -23.70 -2.89 -35.28
N VAL A 106 -23.82 -1.56 -35.30
CA VAL A 106 -22.87 -0.63 -34.72
C VAL A 106 -22.74 -0.87 -33.22
N SER A 107 -23.83 -1.04 -32.52
CA SER A 107 -23.86 -1.30 -31.07
C SER A 107 -23.21 -2.64 -30.74
N THR A 108 -23.46 -3.69 -31.53
CA THR A 108 -22.85 -5.01 -31.35
C THR A 108 -21.35 -4.96 -31.61
N VAL A 109 -20.91 -4.28 -32.68
CA VAL A 109 -19.50 -4.08 -32.99
C VAL A 109 -18.81 -3.30 -31.88
N ALA A 110 -19.39 -2.22 -31.38
CA ALA A 110 -18.84 -1.44 -30.27
C ALA A 110 -18.70 -2.29 -29.01
N TRP A 111 -19.67 -3.19 -28.74
CA TRP A 111 -19.60 -4.13 -27.61
C TRP A 111 -18.48 -5.17 -27.78
N VAL A 112 -18.37 -5.78 -28.96
CA VAL A 112 -17.31 -6.75 -29.29
C VAL A 112 -15.93 -6.10 -29.22
N VAL A 113 -15.76 -4.90 -29.79
CA VAL A 113 -14.51 -4.12 -29.68
C VAL A 113 -14.17 -3.82 -28.23
N SER A 114 -15.15 -3.46 -27.42
CA SER A 114 -14.97 -3.26 -25.97
C SER A 114 -14.47 -4.54 -25.28
N LEU A 115 -15.00 -5.72 -25.63
CA LEU A 115 -14.55 -7.01 -25.11
C LEU A 115 -13.13 -7.36 -25.56
N ILE A 116 -12.79 -7.15 -26.83
CA ILE A 116 -11.45 -7.42 -27.37
C ILE A 116 -10.41 -6.52 -26.70
N VAL A 117 -10.68 -5.21 -26.62
CA VAL A 117 -9.78 -4.24 -25.95
C VAL A 117 -9.55 -4.63 -24.48
N ARG A 118 -10.58 -5.17 -23.82
CA ARG A 118 -10.48 -5.70 -22.44
C ARG A 118 -9.59 -6.94 -22.38
N GLY A 119 -9.77 -7.89 -23.29
CA GLY A 119 -8.96 -9.10 -23.34
C GLY A 119 -7.48 -8.82 -23.59
N VAL A 120 -7.18 -7.97 -24.56
CA VAL A 120 -5.80 -7.57 -24.90
C VAL A 120 -5.13 -6.81 -23.75
N ARG A 121 -5.83 -5.91 -23.07
CA ARG A 121 -5.28 -5.15 -21.93
C ARG A 121 -5.11 -6.01 -20.68
N ALA A 122 -6.02 -6.93 -20.42
CA ALA A 122 -5.87 -7.91 -19.34
C ALA A 122 -4.68 -8.84 -19.57
N ALA A 123 -4.49 -9.30 -20.80
CA ALA A 123 -3.36 -10.16 -21.19
C ALA A 123 -2.01 -9.43 -21.14
N SER A 124 -1.99 -8.10 -21.36
CA SER A 124 -0.75 -7.30 -21.33
C SER A 124 -0.36 -6.81 -19.93
N GLY A 125 -1.10 -7.13 -18.89
CA GLY A 125 -0.83 -6.71 -17.51
C GLY A 125 -0.89 -5.18 -17.26
N ARG A 126 -1.29 -4.42 -18.28
CA ARG A 126 -1.10 -2.96 -18.33
C ARG A 126 -2.19 -2.10 -17.72
N MET A 127 -3.32 -2.65 -17.25
CA MET A 127 -4.32 -1.83 -16.52
C MET A 127 -5.43 -2.68 -15.90
N PRO A 128 -5.97 -2.30 -14.74
CA PRO A 128 -7.20 -2.89 -14.24
C PRO A 128 -8.35 -2.60 -15.21
N PHE A 129 -9.23 -3.53 -15.28
CA PHE A 129 -10.46 -3.62 -16.05
C PHE A 129 -11.19 -2.28 -16.31
N VAL A 130 -10.91 -1.60 -17.41
CA VAL A 130 -11.63 -0.39 -17.84
C VAL A 130 -12.58 -0.72 -18.99
N MET A 131 -13.86 -0.59 -18.77
CA MET A 131 -14.88 -0.71 -19.82
C MET A 131 -14.87 0.54 -20.72
N LEU A 132 -15.34 0.42 -21.99
CA LEU A 132 -15.45 1.56 -22.90
C LEU A 132 -16.19 2.75 -22.28
N ASN A 133 -17.31 2.48 -21.60
CA ASN A 133 -18.06 3.50 -20.87
C ASN A 133 -17.25 4.14 -19.72
N GLY A 134 -16.32 3.41 -19.10
CA GLY A 134 -15.40 3.94 -18.10
C GLY A 134 -14.34 4.86 -18.71
N MET A 135 -13.84 4.53 -19.91
CA MET A 135 -12.92 5.40 -20.64
C MET A 135 -13.58 6.71 -21.02
N LEU A 136 -14.77 6.65 -21.63
CA LEU A 136 -15.52 7.83 -22.07
C LEU A 136 -15.98 8.70 -20.89
N SER A 137 -16.39 8.08 -19.79
CA SER A 137 -16.75 8.82 -18.55
C SER A 137 -15.56 9.21 -17.69
N ARG A 138 -14.32 8.89 -18.09
CA ARG A 138 -13.09 9.08 -17.29
C ARG A 138 -13.19 8.47 -15.89
N THR A 139 -13.89 7.33 -15.75
CA THR A 139 -14.07 6.60 -14.49
C THR A 139 -13.55 5.18 -14.59
N ARG A 140 -13.15 4.61 -13.46
CA ARG A 140 -12.75 3.21 -13.33
C ARG A 140 -13.35 2.59 -12.07
N ILE A 141 -13.49 1.27 -12.06
CA ILE A 141 -13.90 0.53 -10.87
C ILE A 141 -12.63 0.05 -10.17
N MET A 142 -12.53 0.30 -8.87
CA MET A 142 -11.42 -0.14 -8.03
C MET A 142 -11.95 -0.78 -6.76
N THR A 143 -11.17 -1.70 -6.19
CA THR A 143 -11.35 -2.14 -4.80
C THR A 143 -11.04 -0.99 -3.84
N GLU A 144 -11.54 -1.03 -2.62
CA GLU A 144 -11.20 -0.01 -1.62
C GLU A 144 -9.71 -0.02 -1.29
N SER A 145 -9.10 -1.21 -1.20
CA SER A 145 -7.65 -1.36 -1.02
C SER A 145 -6.86 -0.78 -2.20
N GLY A 146 -7.29 -1.06 -3.44
CA GLY A 146 -6.68 -0.49 -4.64
C GLY A 146 -6.80 1.03 -4.72
N LEU A 147 -7.93 1.60 -4.26
CA LEU A 147 -8.11 3.04 -4.17
C LEU A 147 -7.20 3.68 -3.11
N ALA A 148 -7.06 3.03 -1.95
CA ALA A 148 -6.13 3.48 -0.91
C ALA A 148 -4.67 3.46 -1.41
N ALA A 149 -4.25 2.37 -2.06
CA ALA A 149 -2.93 2.25 -2.66
C ALA A 149 -2.66 3.33 -3.74
N GLU A 150 -3.64 3.58 -4.60
CA GLU A 150 -3.50 4.64 -5.62
C GLU A 150 -3.45 6.04 -5.03
N ARG A 151 -4.24 6.32 -3.99
CA ARG A 151 -4.16 7.60 -3.26
C ARG A 151 -2.80 7.76 -2.59
N ALA A 152 -2.30 6.72 -1.93
CA ALA A 152 -0.97 6.71 -1.35
C ALA A 152 0.10 7.03 -2.41
N ARG A 153 -0.01 6.39 -3.60
CA ARG A 153 0.89 6.65 -4.72
C ARG A 153 0.85 8.10 -5.22
N LEU A 154 -0.35 8.67 -5.34
CA LEU A 154 -0.53 10.06 -5.81
C LEU A 154 -0.14 11.10 -4.77
N SER A 155 -0.10 10.72 -3.49
CA SER A 155 0.31 11.58 -2.37
C SER A 155 1.74 11.30 -1.90
N ALA A 156 2.46 10.38 -2.55
CA ALA A 156 3.85 10.10 -2.23
C ALA A 156 4.72 11.31 -2.55
N LEU A 157 5.66 11.59 -1.65
CA LEU A 157 6.66 12.63 -1.81
C LEU A 157 8.00 11.99 -2.15
N SER A 158 8.79 12.68 -2.97
CA SER A 158 10.19 12.31 -3.18
C SER A 158 10.96 12.40 -1.86
N VAL A 159 12.08 11.70 -1.76
CA VAL A 159 12.93 11.77 -0.56
C VAL A 159 13.40 13.21 -0.31
N ASP A 160 13.67 13.97 -1.36
CA ASP A 160 14.10 15.37 -1.25
C ASP A 160 12.95 16.28 -0.79
N ASP A 161 11.71 16.01 -1.23
CA ASP A 161 10.55 16.76 -0.74
C ASP A 161 10.20 16.40 0.70
N VAL A 162 10.43 15.16 1.15
CA VAL A 162 10.31 14.80 2.57
C VAL A 162 11.32 15.58 3.41
N ARG A 163 12.57 15.71 2.95
CA ARG A 163 13.60 16.52 3.65
C ARG A 163 13.22 18.00 3.73
N LYS A 164 12.69 18.57 2.63
CA LYS A 164 12.15 19.95 2.65
C LYS A 164 10.98 20.09 3.62
N LEU A 165 10.11 19.07 3.65
CA LEU A 165 8.99 19.03 4.59
C LEU A 165 9.48 19.06 6.05
N GLU A 166 10.50 18.25 6.39
CA GLU A 166 11.14 18.26 7.72
C GLU A 166 11.71 19.63 8.06
N GLN A 167 12.35 20.32 7.09
CA GLN A 167 12.89 21.66 7.29
C GLN A 167 11.77 22.69 7.54
N LEU A 168 10.71 22.68 6.74
CA LEU A 168 9.56 23.59 6.92
C LEU A 168 8.88 23.38 8.28
N ILE A 169 8.77 22.13 8.73
CA ILE A 169 8.22 21.80 10.06
C ILE A 169 9.16 22.34 11.17
N ALA A 170 10.47 22.21 10.98
CA ALA A 170 11.46 22.71 11.94
C ALA A 170 11.47 24.25 12.02
N GLU A 171 11.32 24.93 10.88
CA GLU A 171 11.20 26.40 10.81
C GLU A 171 9.92 26.90 11.52
N ASP A 172 8.86 26.09 11.55
CA ASP A 172 7.62 26.37 12.28
C ASP A 172 7.69 26.05 13.78
N GLY A 173 8.88 25.68 14.29
CA GLY A 173 9.17 25.49 15.71
C GLY A 173 9.09 24.04 16.23
N ILE A 174 8.79 23.05 15.38
CA ILE A 174 8.81 21.64 15.77
C ILE A 174 10.20 21.06 15.46
N SER A 175 11.03 20.86 16.49
CA SER A 175 12.39 20.39 16.32
C SER A 175 12.48 18.99 15.70
N LEU A 176 13.58 18.70 14.98
CA LEU A 176 13.87 17.36 14.45
C LEU A 176 13.95 16.31 15.56
N ALA A 177 14.43 16.67 16.75
CA ALA A 177 14.42 15.80 17.91
C ALA A 177 13.00 15.45 18.36
N SER A 178 12.06 16.41 18.32
CA SER A 178 10.64 16.14 18.61
C SER A 178 10.01 15.21 17.57
N LEU A 179 10.30 15.41 16.28
CA LEU A 179 9.85 14.51 15.22
C LEU A 179 10.41 13.09 15.41
N MET A 180 11.68 12.97 15.74
CA MET A 180 12.36 11.70 16.04
C MET A 180 11.70 10.97 17.22
N ARG A 181 11.33 11.70 18.26
CA ARG A 181 10.60 11.13 19.40
C ARG A 181 9.24 10.59 18.97
N CYS A 182 8.46 11.34 18.20
CA CYS A 182 7.19 10.87 17.66
C CYS A 182 7.38 9.64 16.73
N ALA A 183 8.45 9.62 15.94
CA ALA A 183 8.77 8.52 15.04
C ALA A 183 9.08 7.23 15.81
N GLY A 184 9.97 7.29 16.78
CA GLY A 184 10.32 6.14 17.62
C GLY A 184 9.13 5.61 18.44
N GLU A 185 8.29 6.50 18.98
CA GLU A 185 7.04 6.10 19.65
C GLU A 185 6.07 5.41 18.69
N ALA A 186 5.89 5.91 17.46
CA ALA A 186 5.01 5.28 16.47
C ALA A 186 5.46 3.85 16.11
N VAL A 187 6.78 3.61 16.02
CA VAL A 187 7.33 2.27 15.81
C VAL A 187 7.09 1.38 17.03
N ALA A 188 7.29 1.91 18.24
CA ALA A 188 7.03 1.18 19.47
C ALA A 188 5.53 0.80 19.59
N ASP A 189 4.62 1.68 19.19
CA ASP A 189 3.18 1.40 19.15
C ASP A 189 2.81 0.29 18.16
N GLU A 190 3.49 0.22 17.02
CA GLU A 190 3.31 -0.90 16.08
C GLU A 190 3.73 -2.23 16.71
N VAL A 191 4.87 -2.26 17.42
CA VAL A 191 5.34 -3.44 18.16
C VAL A 191 4.34 -3.84 19.24
N ARG A 192 3.86 -2.88 20.05
CA ARG A 192 2.85 -3.13 21.10
C ARG A 192 1.57 -3.69 20.51
N THR A 193 1.11 -3.13 19.42
CA THR A 193 -0.12 -3.55 18.72
C THR A 193 -0.02 -5.00 18.24
N TRP A 194 1.13 -5.37 17.69
CA TRP A 194 1.36 -6.73 17.24
C TRP A 194 1.51 -7.73 18.39
N ALA A 195 2.32 -7.38 19.40
CA ALA A 195 2.69 -8.29 20.47
C ALA A 195 1.54 -8.54 21.48
N GLY A 196 0.69 -7.55 21.72
CA GLY A 196 -0.39 -7.62 22.73
C GLY A 196 0.08 -7.69 24.18
N GLY A 197 1.39 -7.69 24.43
CA GLY A 197 2.04 -7.73 25.74
C GLY A 197 3.55 -7.81 25.62
N PRO A 198 4.31 -7.74 26.76
CA PRO A 198 5.77 -7.75 26.74
C PRO A 198 6.34 -9.04 26.12
N VAL A 199 7.19 -8.86 25.10
CA VAL A 199 7.98 -9.90 24.43
C VAL A 199 9.42 -9.42 24.29
N ARG A 200 10.38 -10.32 24.03
CA ARG A 200 11.79 -9.92 23.80
C ARG A 200 11.94 -9.22 22.47
N VAL A 201 12.50 -8.02 22.48
CA VAL A 201 12.72 -7.19 21.31
C VAL A 201 14.21 -6.96 21.09
N CYS A 202 14.69 -7.14 19.85
CA CYS A 202 16.01 -6.73 19.41
C CYS A 202 15.88 -5.54 18.46
N VAL A 203 16.48 -4.41 18.81
CA VAL A 203 16.50 -3.20 17.98
C VAL A 203 17.90 -3.03 17.39
N LEU A 204 18.00 -3.03 16.06
CA LEU A 204 19.22 -2.79 15.31
C LEU A 204 19.28 -1.32 14.91
N THR A 205 20.30 -0.57 15.34
CA THR A 205 20.39 0.87 15.05
C THR A 205 21.64 1.22 14.23
N GLY A 206 21.50 2.26 13.41
CA GLY A 206 22.61 2.93 12.76
C GLY A 206 23.09 4.12 13.56
N SER A 207 24.10 4.85 13.03
CA SER A 207 24.65 6.06 13.66
C SER A 207 23.97 7.36 13.21
N GLY A 208 23.04 7.31 12.25
CA GLY A 208 22.29 8.46 11.71
C GLY A 208 20.92 8.65 12.35
N ASN A 209 20.07 9.48 11.72
CA ASN A 209 18.73 9.83 12.23
C ASN A 209 17.85 8.60 12.45
N ASN A 210 17.82 7.65 11.50
CA ASN A 210 17.06 6.41 11.65
C ASN A 210 17.47 5.61 12.91
N GLY A 211 18.76 5.64 13.25
CA GLY A 211 19.27 5.07 14.50
C GLY A 211 18.71 5.79 15.74
N GLY A 212 18.56 7.11 15.68
CA GLY A 212 17.94 7.89 16.74
C GLY A 212 16.47 7.50 16.98
N ASP A 213 15.69 7.29 15.91
CA ASP A 213 14.32 6.76 16.01
C ASP A 213 14.32 5.39 16.70
N GLY A 214 15.32 4.54 16.38
CA GLY A 214 15.52 3.23 17.01
C GLY A 214 15.85 3.31 18.50
N TRP A 215 16.65 4.27 18.94
CA TRP A 215 16.94 4.52 20.36
C TRP A 215 15.68 4.92 21.12
N VAL A 216 14.89 5.82 20.57
CA VAL A 216 13.59 6.22 21.15
C VAL A 216 12.63 5.03 21.22
N CYS A 217 12.54 4.24 20.15
CA CYS A 217 11.71 3.04 20.12
C CYS A 217 12.13 2.05 21.23
N ALA A 218 13.42 1.81 21.38
CA ALA A 218 13.95 0.90 22.41
C ALA A 218 13.63 1.39 23.84
N GLU A 219 13.83 2.68 24.13
CA GLU A 219 13.47 3.28 25.43
C GLU A 219 11.97 3.18 25.68
N SER A 220 11.15 3.51 24.69
CA SER A 220 9.69 3.48 24.82
C SER A 220 9.14 2.08 25.10
N LEU A 221 9.70 1.05 24.45
CA LEU A 221 9.36 -0.35 24.70
C LEU A 221 9.83 -0.80 26.08
N ALA A 222 11.08 -0.49 26.44
CA ALA A 222 11.63 -0.83 27.75
C ALA A 222 10.85 -0.18 28.90
N ARG A 223 10.46 1.08 28.76
CA ARG A 223 9.57 1.79 29.69
C ARG A 223 8.20 1.11 29.84
N SER A 224 7.73 0.42 28.80
CA SER A 224 6.51 -0.38 28.84
C SER A 224 6.73 -1.81 29.34
N GLY A 225 7.91 -2.13 29.88
CA GLY A 225 8.25 -3.43 30.48
C GLY A 225 8.67 -4.51 29.47
N TYR A 226 8.93 -4.16 28.22
CA TYR A 226 9.49 -5.10 27.25
C TYR A 226 10.99 -5.31 27.51
N PRO A 227 11.49 -6.55 27.59
CA PRO A 227 12.93 -6.81 27.60
C PRO A 227 13.52 -6.45 26.22
N VAL A 228 14.33 -5.42 26.18
CA VAL A 228 14.90 -4.88 24.91
C VAL A 228 16.41 -5.08 24.87
N THR A 229 16.92 -5.59 23.77
CA THR A 229 18.35 -5.54 23.41
C THR A 229 18.54 -4.57 22.27
N LEU A 230 19.26 -3.48 22.50
CA LEU A 230 19.66 -2.50 21.49
C LEU A 230 21.05 -2.84 20.98
N ILE A 231 21.18 -3.10 19.69
CA ILE A 231 22.48 -3.27 19.01
C ILE A 231 22.78 -1.98 18.24
N THR A 232 23.90 -1.38 18.54
CA THR A 232 24.33 -0.09 17.99
C THR A 232 25.80 -0.13 17.58
N PRO A 233 26.22 0.58 16.50
CA PRO A 233 27.61 0.63 16.09
C PRO A 233 28.47 1.52 16.98
N LYS A 234 27.87 2.42 17.74
CA LYS A 234 28.51 3.45 18.57
C LYS A 234 27.69 3.72 19.83
N THR A 235 28.31 4.32 20.83
CA THR A 235 27.59 4.82 22.01
C THR A 235 26.62 5.94 21.63
N ALA A 236 25.72 6.31 22.55
CA ALA A 236 24.75 7.37 22.32
C ALA A 236 25.45 8.72 21.99
N GLU A 237 26.57 9.01 22.67
CA GLU A 237 27.34 10.25 22.53
C GLU A 237 28.12 10.32 21.21
N GLU A 238 28.45 9.16 20.61
CA GLU A 238 29.24 9.05 19.39
C GLU A 238 28.39 8.99 18.10
N LEU A 239 27.08 9.06 18.20
CA LEU A 239 26.22 9.06 17.00
C LEU A 239 26.55 10.25 16.10
N THR A 240 26.52 10.03 14.79
CA THR A 240 27.01 11.00 13.80
C THR A 240 26.05 12.16 13.56
N SER A 241 24.75 11.91 13.69
CA SER A 241 23.72 12.94 13.55
C SER A 241 23.46 13.61 14.89
N GLU A 242 23.40 14.93 14.89
CA GLU A 242 23.15 15.70 16.11
C GLU A 242 21.79 15.42 16.72
N PRO A 243 20.65 15.44 15.96
CA PRO A 243 19.36 15.07 16.53
C PRO A 243 19.32 13.65 17.10
N ALA A 244 19.97 12.69 16.41
CA ALA A 244 20.05 11.31 16.87
C ALA A 244 20.84 11.19 18.17
N ARG A 245 21.97 11.89 18.28
CA ARG A 245 22.80 11.91 19.49
C ARG A 245 22.05 12.50 20.68
N THR A 246 21.37 13.64 20.47
CA THR A 246 20.58 14.30 21.51
C THR A 246 19.47 13.38 22.03
N GLU A 247 18.70 12.73 21.14
CA GLU A 247 17.63 11.84 21.55
C GLU A 247 18.13 10.50 22.11
N ALA A 248 19.24 9.95 21.59
CA ALA A 248 19.84 8.74 22.13
C ALA A 248 20.36 8.95 23.57
N CYS A 249 21.10 10.06 23.83
CA CYS A 249 21.56 10.42 25.17
C CYS A 249 20.37 10.65 26.13
N SER A 250 19.33 11.32 25.65
CA SER A 250 18.10 11.54 26.43
C SER A 250 17.36 10.22 26.74
N SER A 251 17.28 9.31 25.77
CA SER A 251 16.68 7.97 25.94
C SER A 251 17.48 7.11 26.90
N LEU A 252 18.81 7.12 26.79
CA LEU A 252 19.71 6.43 27.71
C LEU A 252 19.53 6.94 29.15
N LYS A 253 19.53 8.26 29.32
CA LYS A 253 19.33 8.89 30.65
C LYS A 253 17.99 8.45 31.26
N ARG A 254 16.88 8.56 30.53
CA ARG A 254 15.54 8.13 31.01
C ARG A 254 15.51 6.64 31.35
N THR A 255 16.19 5.82 30.55
CA THR A 255 16.27 4.37 30.79
C THR A 255 17.00 4.06 32.10
N LEU A 256 18.13 4.72 32.36
CA LEU A 256 18.92 4.54 33.58
C LEU A 256 18.15 5.06 34.80
N GLU A 257 17.55 6.24 34.71
CA GLU A 257 16.75 6.83 35.81
C GLU A 257 15.50 5.99 36.17
N GLY A 258 14.90 5.36 35.16
CA GLY A 258 13.71 4.52 35.34
C GLY A 258 14.00 3.04 35.57
N GLU A 259 15.27 2.63 35.57
CA GLU A 259 15.70 1.22 35.69
C GLU A 259 14.97 0.29 34.68
N PHE A 260 14.73 0.80 33.46
CA PHE A 260 13.99 0.05 32.43
C PHE A 260 14.81 -1.13 31.88
N PRO A 261 14.17 -2.25 31.47
CA PRO A 261 14.85 -3.47 31.01
C PRO A 261 15.43 -3.31 29.59
N LEU A 262 16.46 -2.46 29.43
CA LEU A 262 17.21 -2.20 28.20
C LEU A 262 18.64 -2.65 28.35
N THR A 263 19.07 -3.60 27.54
CA THR A 263 20.48 -3.99 27.35
C THR A 263 21.04 -3.35 26.10
N ILE A 264 22.17 -2.66 26.21
CA ILE A 264 22.82 -2.00 25.08
C ILE A 264 24.11 -2.76 24.72
N ALA A 265 24.19 -3.21 23.46
CA ALA A 265 25.36 -3.87 22.89
C ALA A 265 25.99 -2.94 21.84
N VAL A 266 27.14 -2.32 22.19
CA VAL A 266 27.86 -1.42 21.30
C VAL A 266 28.87 -2.23 20.47
N ALA A 267 28.75 -2.15 19.15
CA ALA A 267 29.58 -2.85 18.17
C ALA A 267 29.81 -4.33 18.51
N PRO A 268 28.79 -5.12 18.84
CA PRO A 268 28.99 -6.50 19.26
C PRO A 268 29.60 -7.34 18.15
N GLU A 269 30.37 -8.37 18.53
CA GLU A 269 30.81 -9.40 17.60
C GLU A 269 29.62 -10.15 16.99
N ALA A 270 29.81 -10.74 15.81
CA ALA A 270 28.75 -11.39 15.05
C ALA A 270 27.99 -12.48 15.84
N ASP A 271 28.70 -13.22 16.72
CA ASP A 271 28.07 -14.27 17.53
C ASP A 271 27.23 -13.71 18.68
N ASP A 272 27.59 -12.55 19.22
CA ASP A 272 26.80 -11.87 20.25
C ASP A 272 25.55 -11.26 19.64
N ALA A 273 25.68 -10.61 18.49
CA ALA A 273 24.53 -10.11 17.72
C ALA A 273 23.56 -11.25 17.32
N ALA A 274 24.11 -12.41 16.89
CA ALA A 274 23.32 -13.57 16.54
C ALA A 274 22.55 -14.11 17.76
N ARG A 275 23.16 -14.14 18.96
CA ARG A 275 22.46 -14.58 20.19
C ARG A 275 21.28 -13.67 20.52
N ALA A 276 21.48 -12.35 20.47
CA ALA A 276 20.42 -11.40 20.73
C ALA A 276 19.24 -11.56 19.73
N LEU A 277 19.56 -11.77 18.45
CA LEU A 277 18.55 -12.03 17.41
C LEU A 277 17.87 -13.39 17.56
N ASP A 278 18.58 -14.41 18.02
CA ASP A 278 18.01 -15.75 18.25
C ASP A 278 17.00 -15.78 19.41
N GLU A 279 17.18 -14.90 20.40
CA GLU A 279 16.28 -14.76 21.53
C GLU A 279 15.10 -13.86 21.25
N ALA A 280 15.17 -13.00 20.24
CA ALA A 280 14.15 -12.02 19.94
C ALA A 280 12.87 -12.65 19.32
N GLU A 281 11.73 -12.16 19.77
CA GLU A 281 10.41 -12.41 19.17
C GLU A 281 10.00 -11.29 18.22
N VAL A 282 10.59 -10.09 18.40
CA VAL A 282 10.47 -8.94 17.50
C VAL A 282 11.86 -8.43 17.15
N VAL A 283 12.10 -8.12 15.89
CA VAL A 283 13.30 -7.43 15.41
C VAL A 283 12.89 -6.11 14.78
N VAL A 284 13.46 -5.01 15.28
CA VAL A 284 13.27 -3.68 14.73
C VAL A 284 14.54 -3.26 13.97
N ASP A 285 14.40 -2.92 12.71
CA ASP A 285 15.46 -2.39 11.85
C ASP A 285 15.38 -0.87 11.80
N ALA A 286 16.32 -0.24 12.45
CA ALA A 286 16.55 1.21 12.48
C ALA A 286 17.99 1.56 12.06
N ILE A 287 18.60 0.79 11.16
CA ILE A 287 19.98 1.00 10.75
C ILE A 287 20.08 2.15 9.74
N LEU A 288 19.39 2.03 8.60
CA LEU A 288 19.43 2.99 7.49
C LEU A 288 18.00 3.39 7.09
N GLY A 289 17.78 4.68 6.88
CA GLY A 289 16.50 5.23 6.37
C GLY A 289 16.62 5.70 4.92
N THR A 290 15.87 6.76 4.58
CA THR A 290 15.80 7.35 3.24
C THR A 290 17.12 7.82 2.64
N GLY A 291 18.14 8.01 3.44
CA GLY A 291 19.47 8.43 2.98
C GLY A 291 20.26 7.35 2.24
N PHE A 292 19.78 6.11 2.22
CA PHE A 292 20.47 5.03 1.53
C PHE A 292 20.18 5.04 0.02
N THR A 293 21.24 5.10 -0.78
CA THR A 293 21.19 5.09 -2.26
C THR A 293 22.18 4.09 -2.87
N GLY A 294 22.89 3.32 -2.04
CA GLY A 294 23.94 2.41 -2.47
C GLY A 294 23.43 1.06 -3.01
N SER A 295 24.34 0.28 -3.58
CA SER A 295 24.11 -1.11 -4.03
C SER A 295 24.67 -2.15 -3.04
N SER A 296 25.39 -1.73 -2.00
CA SER A 296 25.99 -2.58 -0.98
C SER A 296 25.97 -1.91 0.39
N LEU A 297 25.97 -2.71 1.42
CA LEU A 297 26.04 -2.27 2.81
C LEU A 297 27.45 -2.50 3.36
N ARG A 298 27.91 -1.55 4.18
CA ARG A 298 29.16 -1.70 4.92
C ARG A 298 28.98 -2.48 6.23
N GLU A 299 30.04 -3.05 6.73
CA GLU A 299 30.04 -3.66 8.05
C GLU A 299 29.95 -2.58 9.16
N PRO A 300 29.33 -2.92 10.30
CA PRO A 300 28.77 -4.23 10.67
C PRO A 300 27.32 -4.45 10.18
N TYR A 301 26.72 -3.50 9.47
CA TYR A 301 25.31 -3.51 9.08
C TYR A 301 24.96 -4.68 8.17
N ALA A 302 25.82 -5.01 7.19
CA ALA A 302 25.61 -6.14 6.30
C ALA A 302 25.52 -7.46 7.09
N THR A 303 26.40 -7.64 8.07
CA THR A 303 26.35 -8.80 8.96
C THR A 303 25.09 -8.86 9.80
N TRP A 304 24.69 -7.76 10.45
CA TRP A 304 23.49 -7.74 11.30
C TRP A 304 22.21 -8.02 10.51
N ILE A 305 22.05 -7.41 9.33
CA ILE A 305 20.90 -7.64 8.45
C ILE A 305 20.88 -9.08 7.95
N SER A 306 22.04 -9.63 7.57
CA SER A 306 22.16 -11.02 7.17
C SER A 306 21.74 -11.99 8.28
N LEU A 307 22.15 -11.72 9.52
CA LEU A 307 21.78 -12.51 10.70
C LEU A 307 20.28 -12.43 10.99
N ALA A 308 19.68 -11.23 10.93
CA ALA A 308 18.26 -11.02 11.14
C ALA A 308 17.41 -11.76 10.09
N ASN A 309 17.77 -11.64 8.82
CA ASN A 309 17.13 -12.39 7.73
C ASN A 309 17.32 -13.91 7.88
N LEU A 310 18.52 -14.35 8.30
CA LEU A 310 18.79 -15.76 8.54
C LEU A 310 17.91 -16.33 9.63
N ARG A 311 17.78 -15.62 10.76
CA ARG A 311 16.92 -16.00 11.88
C ARG A 311 15.46 -16.11 11.44
N ARG A 312 15.03 -15.16 10.61
CA ARG A 312 13.65 -15.07 10.11
C ARG A 312 13.28 -16.24 9.17
N PHE A 313 14.18 -16.63 8.27
CA PHE A 313 13.90 -17.63 7.23
C PHE A 313 14.42 -19.03 7.55
N LYS A 314 15.51 -19.16 8.31
CA LYS A 314 16.11 -20.46 8.64
C LYS A 314 15.94 -20.89 10.09
N GLY A 315 15.52 -19.99 10.98
CA GLY A 315 15.34 -20.24 12.41
C GLY A 315 16.60 -20.04 13.23
N PRO A 316 16.53 -20.25 14.58
CA PRO A 316 17.66 -20.04 15.49
C PRO A 316 18.81 -20.98 15.17
N ARG A 317 20.04 -20.54 15.43
CA ARG A 317 21.23 -21.41 15.36
C ARG A 317 21.11 -22.46 16.43
N GLY A 318 21.07 -23.74 16.04
CA GLY A 318 20.93 -24.84 16.99
C GLY A 318 22.07 -24.85 18.03
N LYS A 319 21.72 -25.03 19.30
CA LYS A 319 22.70 -25.29 20.37
C LYS A 319 23.44 -26.59 20.03
N GLY A 320 24.62 -26.46 19.47
CA GLY A 320 25.55 -27.57 19.25
C GLY A 320 25.70 -28.06 17.82
N ARG A 321 26.30 -27.27 16.95
CA ARG A 321 27.21 -27.74 15.90
C ARG A 321 28.21 -26.61 15.61
N GLY A 322 29.47 -26.91 15.80
CA GLY A 322 30.61 -26.01 15.71
C GLY A 322 30.60 -25.10 14.47
N ALA A 323 31.15 -23.94 14.65
CA ALA A 323 31.32 -22.92 13.63
C ALA A 323 31.87 -23.50 12.32
N HIS A 324 31.00 -23.77 11.36
CA HIS A 324 31.44 -23.98 9.99
C HIS A 324 31.68 -22.57 9.37
N ARG A 325 32.99 -22.28 9.26
CA ARG A 325 33.61 -21.25 8.44
C ARG A 325 32.71 -20.85 7.26
N ALA A 326 32.32 -19.60 7.21
CA ALA A 326 31.62 -19.03 6.06
C ALA A 326 32.50 -19.27 4.81
N ARG A 327 32.14 -20.24 4.01
CA ARG A 327 32.75 -20.43 2.69
C ARG A 327 32.16 -19.32 1.81
N THR A 328 33.03 -18.44 1.33
CA THR A 328 32.79 -17.55 0.19
C THR A 328 32.34 -18.38 -1.01
N GLY A 329 31.04 -18.61 -1.12
CA GLY A 329 30.38 -19.28 -2.24
C GLY A 329 29.71 -18.25 -3.10
N LYS A 330 30.02 -18.27 -4.41
CA LYS A 330 29.36 -17.45 -5.43
C LYS A 330 27.83 -17.40 -5.22
N PRO A 331 27.18 -16.26 -5.46
CA PRO A 331 25.74 -16.10 -5.24
C PRO A 331 24.96 -17.12 -6.06
N SER A 332 24.27 -18.02 -5.38
CA SER A 332 23.36 -18.96 -6.01
C SER A 332 22.18 -18.18 -6.59
N LYS A 333 21.94 -18.33 -7.89
CA LYS A 333 20.79 -17.76 -8.62
C LYS A 333 19.41 -18.21 -8.10
N ARG A 334 19.30 -18.83 -6.93
CA ARG A 334 18.07 -19.34 -6.32
C ARG A 334 17.46 -18.50 -5.21
N ALA A 335 18.00 -17.32 -4.89
CA ALA A 335 17.45 -16.45 -3.84
C ALA A 335 16.28 -15.56 -4.31
N SER A 336 15.75 -15.76 -5.53
CA SER A 336 14.77 -14.85 -6.15
C SER A 336 13.30 -15.17 -5.84
N GLY A 337 12.96 -15.93 -4.80
CA GLY A 337 11.60 -16.42 -4.60
C GLY A 337 11.04 -16.41 -3.17
N THR A 338 11.76 -15.88 -2.19
CA THR A 338 11.27 -15.89 -0.80
C THR A 338 10.18 -14.82 -0.61
N THR A 339 8.93 -15.25 -0.43
CA THR A 339 7.77 -14.39 -0.18
C THR A 339 7.42 -14.38 1.30
N LEU A 340 6.57 -13.44 1.76
CA LEU A 340 6.02 -13.42 3.12
C LEU A 340 5.36 -14.75 3.53
N ARG A 341 4.94 -15.58 2.56
CA ARG A 341 4.38 -16.93 2.79
C ARG A 341 5.39 -17.94 3.29
N ASP A 342 6.69 -17.68 3.09
CA ASP A 342 7.77 -18.61 3.45
C ASP A 342 8.28 -18.39 4.89
N ARG A 343 7.69 -17.46 5.63
CA ARG A 343 8.00 -17.19 7.02
C ARG A 343 7.66 -18.39 7.91
N ARG A 344 8.60 -18.79 8.74
CA ARG A 344 8.38 -19.84 9.74
C ARG A 344 7.43 -19.36 10.84
N LYS A 345 6.68 -20.27 11.48
CA LYS A 345 5.78 -19.95 12.59
C LYS A 345 6.52 -19.38 13.82
N ASP A 346 7.78 -19.75 14.00
CA ASP A 346 8.66 -19.33 15.10
C ASP A 346 9.61 -18.17 14.71
N ALA A 347 9.40 -17.57 13.53
CA ALA A 347 10.19 -16.44 13.09
C ALA A 347 9.81 -15.16 13.85
N PRO A 348 10.78 -14.29 14.20
CA PRO A 348 10.49 -13.03 14.82
C PRO A 348 9.63 -12.15 13.89
N PHE A 349 8.78 -11.34 14.48
CA PHE A 349 8.11 -10.27 13.76
C PHE A 349 9.12 -9.17 13.43
N ALA A 350 9.16 -8.73 12.19
CA ALA A 350 10.17 -7.79 11.71
C ALA A 350 9.53 -6.44 11.35
N VAL A 351 9.99 -5.38 11.99
CA VAL A 351 9.54 -4.01 11.76
C VAL A 351 10.69 -3.17 11.22
N ALA A 352 10.49 -2.45 10.13
CA ALA A 352 11.45 -1.47 9.64
C ALA A 352 11.00 -0.05 9.99
N VAL A 353 11.97 0.74 10.45
CA VAL A 353 11.81 2.17 10.74
C VAL A 353 12.04 2.95 9.46
N ASP A 354 11.04 3.68 9.03
CA ASP A 354 11.00 4.52 7.84
C ASP A 354 11.16 3.76 6.51
N VAL A 355 12.25 3.01 6.34
CA VAL A 355 12.58 2.22 5.15
C VAL A 355 13.39 0.99 5.57
N PRO A 356 13.15 -0.21 5.02
CA PRO A 356 14.02 -1.35 5.30
C PRO A 356 15.47 -1.05 4.91
N SER A 357 16.42 -1.35 5.80
CA SER A 357 17.84 -1.07 5.56
C SER A 357 18.36 -1.83 4.35
N GLY A 358 18.96 -1.10 3.44
CA GLY A 358 19.40 -1.62 2.14
C GLY A 358 18.39 -1.45 1.02
N TYR A 359 17.19 -0.90 1.29
CA TYR A 359 16.18 -0.59 0.28
C TYR A 359 16.15 0.91 -0.04
N SER A 360 16.02 1.27 -1.32
CA SER A 360 15.93 2.66 -1.77
C SER A 360 14.48 3.13 -1.79
N ALA A 361 14.13 4.07 -0.89
CA ALA A 361 12.82 4.69 -0.82
C ALA A 361 12.42 5.47 -2.09
N GLN A 362 13.40 5.94 -2.86
CA GLN A 362 13.18 6.70 -4.09
C GLN A 362 13.07 5.79 -5.31
N ALA A 363 14.01 4.85 -5.49
CA ALA A 363 14.21 4.14 -6.75
C ALA A 363 13.61 2.72 -6.75
N ALA A 364 13.13 2.21 -5.61
CA ALA A 364 12.70 0.81 -5.44
C ALA A 364 13.80 -0.21 -5.80
N THR A 365 15.05 0.13 -5.63
CA THR A 365 16.21 -0.74 -5.77
C THR A 365 16.69 -1.20 -4.38
N TRP A 366 17.50 -2.23 -4.31
CA TRP A 366 17.97 -2.78 -3.04
C TRP A 366 19.42 -3.26 -3.13
N ALA A 367 20.09 -3.23 -1.98
CA ALA A 367 21.40 -3.83 -1.78
C ALA A 367 21.26 -5.33 -1.42
N ASP A 368 22.36 -6.05 -1.43
CA ASP A 368 22.46 -7.39 -0.89
C ASP A 368 23.51 -7.39 0.24
N PRO A 369 23.12 -7.66 1.50
CA PRO A 369 21.77 -7.99 1.98
C PRO A 369 20.83 -6.76 2.05
N CYS A 370 19.51 -7.01 2.02
CA CYS A 370 18.47 -6.03 2.31
C CYS A 370 17.56 -6.59 3.40
N PHE A 371 17.19 -5.77 4.39
CA PHE A 371 16.30 -6.19 5.46
C PHE A 371 14.91 -6.53 4.91
N CYS A 372 14.32 -7.62 5.41
CA CYS A 372 12.99 -8.06 5.00
C CYS A 372 12.01 -7.83 6.17
N ALA A 373 11.19 -6.80 6.09
CA ALA A 373 10.20 -6.46 7.10
C ALA A 373 8.85 -7.19 6.90
N ASP A 374 8.08 -7.39 7.97
CA ASP A 374 6.65 -7.68 7.93
C ASP A 374 5.85 -6.37 7.81
N VAL A 375 6.33 -5.34 8.51
CA VAL A 375 5.75 -4.00 8.50
C VAL A 375 6.87 -2.97 8.39
N THR A 376 6.66 -1.97 7.55
CA THR A 376 7.47 -0.75 7.50
C THR A 376 6.63 0.41 8.00
N VAL A 377 7.08 1.07 9.07
CA VAL A 377 6.46 2.30 9.57
C VAL A 377 7.23 3.47 8.96
N THR A 378 6.64 4.12 7.95
CA THR A 378 7.25 5.25 7.26
C THR A 378 6.73 6.58 7.78
N MET A 379 7.57 7.62 7.82
CA MET A 379 7.28 8.88 8.52
C MET A 379 6.85 9.98 7.55
N LEU A 380 5.95 10.87 7.98
CA LEU A 380 5.49 12.12 7.33
C LEU A 380 4.80 11.94 5.97
N ALA A 381 5.34 11.11 5.08
CA ALA A 381 4.76 10.85 3.77
C ALA A 381 5.14 9.46 3.25
N MET A 382 4.28 8.89 2.40
CA MET A 382 4.65 7.74 1.57
C MET A 382 5.75 8.13 0.60
N LYS A 383 6.73 7.25 0.37
CA LYS A 383 7.81 7.44 -0.59
C LYS A 383 7.57 6.56 -1.83
N PRO A 384 8.00 7.00 -3.03
CA PRO A 384 7.71 6.27 -4.29
C PRO A 384 8.17 4.81 -4.28
N GLY A 385 9.35 4.53 -3.73
CA GLY A 385 9.90 3.18 -3.67
C GLY A 385 9.09 2.23 -2.80
N LEU A 386 8.49 2.71 -1.70
CA LEU A 386 7.73 1.88 -0.76
C LEU A 386 6.39 1.37 -1.33
N ILE A 387 5.87 2.04 -2.34
CA ILE A 387 4.61 1.71 -3.01
C ILE A 387 4.80 1.21 -4.44
N ALA A 388 6.05 0.97 -4.83
CA ALA A 388 6.38 0.36 -6.11
C ALA A 388 5.95 -1.12 -6.15
N SER A 389 5.67 -1.64 -7.34
CA SER A 389 5.38 -3.06 -7.52
C SER A 389 6.57 -3.92 -7.10
N GLY A 390 6.34 -4.90 -6.23
CA GLY A 390 7.39 -5.77 -5.70
C GLY A 390 8.06 -5.26 -4.42
N ALA A 391 7.74 -4.04 -3.97
CA ALA A 391 8.27 -3.47 -2.71
C ALA A 391 7.86 -4.32 -1.49
N GLU A 392 6.68 -4.94 -1.55
CA GLU A 392 6.13 -5.78 -0.48
C GLU A 392 7.06 -6.93 -0.06
N ARG A 393 7.97 -7.34 -0.94
CA ARG A 393 8.99 -8.35 -0.64
C ARG A 393 9.92 -7.94 0.50
N PHE A 394 10.30 -6.67 0.56
CA PHE A 394 11.21 -6.12 1.58
C PHE A 394 10.47 -5.27 2.61
N CYS A 395 9.50 -4.49 2.15
CA CYS A 395 8.80 -3.52 3.00
C CYS A 395 7.64 -4.13 3.79
N GLY A 396 7.15 -5.32 3.39
CA GLY A 396 5.94 -5.87 3.98
C GLY A 396 4.74 -4.95 3.81
N GLN A 397 3.94 -4.81 4.86
CA GLN A 397 2.87 -3.82 4.91
C GLN A 397 3.44 -2.45 5.27
N VAL A 398 3.29 -1.46 4.39
CA VAL A 398 3.73 -0.10 4.68
C VAL A 398 2.63 0.67 5.40
N LYS A 399 2.96 1.25 6.56
CA LYS A 399 2.11 2.10 7.37
C LYS A 399 2.71 3.50 7.46
N LEU A 400 1.90 4.53 7.27
CA LEU A 400 2.31 5.92 7.43
C LEU A 400 2.06 6.35 8.87
N ALA A 401 3.12 6.83 9.53
CA ALA A 401 3.03 7.55 10.79
C ALA A 401 2.92 9.06 10.50
N GLU A 402 1.75 9.61 10.75
CA GLU A 402 1.50 11.05 10.67
C GLU A 402 2.01 11.69 11.95
N LEU A 403 3.29 12.11 11.97
CA LEU A 403 3.93 12.69 13.17
C LEU A 403 3.37 14.08 13.49
N VAL A 404 2.94 14.82 12.46
CA VAL A 404 2.31 16.13 12.51
C VAL A 404 1.33 16.26 11.35
N ASP A 405 0.39 17.23 11.41
CA ASP A 405 -0.40 17.59 10.23
C ASP A 405 0.50 18.19 9.15
N THR A 406 0.70 17.44 8.07
CA THR A 406 1.58 17.85 6.97
C THR A 406 0.87 18.70 5.90
N ALA A 407 -0.45 18.85 5.94
CA ALA A 407 -1.21 19.55 4.90
C ALA A 407 -0.75 21.00 4.66
N PRO A 408 -0.52 21.84 5.71
CA PRO A 408 -0.08 23.22 5.52
C PRO A 408 1.31 23.35 4.87
N TYR A 409 2.18 22.35 5.12
CA TYR A 409 3.55 22.36 4.59
C TYR A 409 3.61 21.82 3.17
N ARG A 410 2.75 20.86 2.82
CA ARG A 410 2.68 20.28 1.46
C ARG A 410 2.30 21.32 0.41
N GLU A 411 1.49 22.31 0.76
CA GLU A 411 1.15 23.43 -0.12
C GLU A 411 2.36 24.30 -0.45
N LYS A 412 3.38 24.33 0.42
CA LYS A 412 4.62 25.11 0.24
C LYS A 412 5.70 24.34 -0.56
N LEU A 413 5.51 23.06 -0.82
CA LEU A 413 6.46 22.27 -1.61
C LEU A 413 6.37 22.49 -3.12
N GLY A 414 5.34 23.17 -3.61
CA GLY A 414 5.14 23.56 -5.01
C GLY A 414 4.17 22.69 -5.76
#